data_554e6c09619d5217c51b347243ee83d7
#
_entry.id   554e6c09619d5217c51b347243ee83d7
#
_cell.length_a   1.000
_cell.length_b   1.000
_cell.length_c   1.000
_cell.angle_alpha   90.00
_cell.angle_beta   90.00
_cell.angle_gamma   90.00
#
_symmetry.space_group_name_H-M   'P 1'
#
loop_
_entity.id
_entity.type
_entity.pdbx_description
1 polymer ?
#
loop_
_entity_poly.entity_id
_entity_poly.type
_entity_poly.pdbx_seq_one_letter_code
_entity_poly.pdbx_strand_id
1 'polypeptide(L)'
;AEIIPDDVEALDAKDQLTEHDGPAECLSRWLETNDITGEKAARLMELAAPIIKQADDGREDSKHAGAFMPRTIEVKNYRSYTEAAFDFSPVHMAMVNGQNGVGKSSLFMDAIADCLYEQTRKEDIGGWVRDGTKSGSITFTFALGGQDYRVIRTRTKSGRGTLALQRWNPEGDAWADESDTTMKLTQARIERLLGMDCNTFCSIALIRQDAYGLFLDADSDRRMEVLSALLGLDIYGRMEDIAKASATEQRRAIAALKERINVLGEQIREKNTFQI
;
A
#
# COMPACT_ATOMS: atom_id res chain seq x y z
N ALA A 1 8.36 4.43 -37.59
CA ALA A 1 7.58 3.33 -38.16
C ALA A 1 7.00 2.56 -37.00
N GLU A 2 5.72 2.75 -36.79
CA GLU A 2 4.91 2.05 -35.80
C GLU A 2 4.90 0.56 -36.11
N ILE A 3 5.22 -0.25 -35.11
CA ILE A 3 4.84 -1.66 -35.10
C ILE A 3 3.82 -1.78 -33.99
N ILE A 4 2.55 -1.55 -34.33
CA ILE A 4 1.41 -2.03 -33.56
C ILE A 4 1.16 -3.43 -34.11
N PRO A 5 1.19 -4.50 -33.29
CA PRO A 5 0.75 -5.81 -33.76
C PRO A 5 -0.75 -5.74 -34.04
N ASP A 6 -1.14 -6.16 -35.23
CA ASP A 6 -2.54 -6.20 -35.70
C ASP A 6 -3.43 -7.23 -34.99
N ASP A 7 -2.94 -7.88 -33.93
CA ASP A 7 -3.62 -8.99 -33.23
C ASP A 7 -4.11 -8.64 -31.83
N VAL A 8 -4.32 -7.37 -31.51
CA VAL A 8 -5.11 -7.02 -30.32
C VAL A 8 -6.58 -7.10 -30.73
N GLU A 9 -7.16 -8.30 -30.65
CA GLU A 9 -8.62 -8.43 -30.63
C GLU A 9 -9.15 -7.45 -29.58
N ALA A 10 -9.98 -6.51 -30.02
CA ALA A 10 -10.65 -5.60 -29.13
C ALA A 10 -11.48 -6.46 -28.17
N LEU A 11 -11.08 -6.49 -26.88
CA LEU A 11 -11.86 -7.10 -25.82
C LEU A 11 -13.28 -6.57 -25.94
N ASP A 12 -14.24 -7.46 -26.08
CA ASP A 12 -15.65 -7.12 -26.22
C ASP A 12 -16.03 -6.22 -25.03
N ALA A 13 -16.87 -5.23 -25.26
CA ALA A 13 -17.27 -4.25 -24.22
C ALA A 13 -17.89 -4.91 -22.97
N LYS A 14 -18.23 -6.21 -23.04
CA LYS A 14 -18.69 -7.04 -21.93
C LYS A 14 -17.56 -7.47 -20.99
N ASP A 15 -16.31 -7.49 -21.45
CA ASP A 15 -15.15 -7.97 -20.68
C ASP A 15 -14.38 -6.82 -20.01
N GLN A 16 -14.83 -5.58 -20.21
CA GLN A 16 -14.20 -4.43 -19.54
C GLN A 16 -14.66 -4.39 -18.09
N LEU A 17 -13.72 -4.69 -17.18
CA LEU A 17 -13.88 -4.41 -15.75
C LEU A 17 -14.05 -2.90 -15.59
N THR A 18 -15.13 -2.48 -14.94
CA THR A 18 -15.34 -1.06 -14.62
C THR A 18 -14.54 -0.72 -13.36
N GLU A 19 -14.12 0.52 -13.24
CA GLU A 19 -13.35 1.06 -12.10
C GLU A 19 -14.05 0.86 -10.73
N HIS A 20 -15.31 0.42 -10.75
CA HIS A 20 -16.17 0.24 -9.57
C HIS A 20 -16.44 -1.23 -9.23
N ASP A 21 -15.96 -2.18 -10.03
CA ASP A 21 -16.21 -3.60 -9.78
C ASP A 21 -15.39 -4.10 -8.59
N GLY A 22 -16.07 -4.53 -7.53
CA GLY A 22 -15.42 -5.15 -6.38
C GLY A 22 -14.90 -6.57 -6.69
N PRO A 23 -14.02 -7.14 -5.83
CA PRO A 23 -13.46 -8.48 -6.04
C PRO A 23 -14.51 -9.58 -6.21
N ALA A 24 -15.67 -9.47 -5.55
CA ALA A 24 -16.78 -10.42 -5.68
C ALA A 24 -17.43 -10.34 -7.06
N GLU A 25 -17.61 -9.14 -7.59
CA GLU A 25 -18.18 -8.90 -8.92
C GLU A 25 -17.23 -9.35 -10.03
N CYS A 26 -15.91 -9.06 -9.85
CA CYS A 26 -14.88 -9.55 -10.76
C CYS A 26 -14.88 -11.08 -10.83
N LEU A 27 -14.98 -11.76 -9.67
CA LEU A 27 -15.04 -13.22 -9.61
C LEU A 27 -16.32 -13.76 -10.26
N SER A 28 -17.47 -13.13 -10.00
CA SER A 28 -18.76 -13.52 -10.60
C SER A 28 -18.69 -13.46 -12.12
N ARG A 29 -18.17 -12.35 -12.66
CA ARG A 29 -18.00 -12.16 -14.10
C ARG A 29 -17.02 -13.16 -14.71
N TRP A 30 -15.91 -13.42 -14.02
CA TRP A 30 -14.95 -14.44 -14.44
C TRP A 30 -15.57 -15.83 -14.51
N LEU A 31 -16.42 -16.19 -13.54
CA LEU A 31 -17.14 -17.47 -13.53
C LEU A 31 -18.09 -17.57 -14.73
N GLU A 32 -18.81 -16.49 -15.05
CA GLU A 32 -19.70 -16.41 -16.21
C GLU A 32 -18.92 -16.55 -17.53
N THR A 33 -17.79 -15.82 -17.67
CA THR A 33 -16.96 -15.87 -18.88
C THR A 33 -16.34 -17.26 -19.12
N ASN A 34 -16.12 -18.03 -18.05
CA ASN A 34 -15.58 -19.40 -18.14
C ASN A 34 -16.66 -20.50 -18.11
N ASP A 35 -17.91 -20.15 -18.37
CA ASP A 35 -19.06 -21.08 -18.39
C ASP A 35 -19.27 -21.87 -17.08
N ILE A 36 -18.78 -21.32 -15.94
CA ILE A 36 -18.98 -21.92 -14.63
C ILE A 36 -20.26 -21.36 -14.05
N THR A 37 -21.35 -22.12 -14.17
CA THR A 37 -22.69 -21.69 -13.76
C THR A 37 -23.33 -22.65 -12.74
N GLY A 38 -24.49 -22.27 -12.20
CA GLY A 38 -25.27 -23.08 -11.30
C GLY A 38 -24.62 -23.39 -9.97
N GLU A 39 -24.75 -24.61 -9.47
CA GLU A 39 -24.28 -25.04 -8.16
C GLU A 39 -22.77 -24.87 -7.97
N LYS A 40 -21.98 -25.07 -9.03
CA LYS A 40 -20.52 -24.91 -8.97
C LYS A 40 -20.12 -23.46 -8.75
N ALA A 41 -20.76 -22.52 -9.46
CA ALA A 41 -20.51 -21.10 -9.30
C ALA A 41 -20.91 -20.64 -7.89
N ALA A 42 -22.08 -21.03 -7.40
CA ALA A 42 -22.55 -20.72 -6.05
C ALA A 42 -21.58 -21.23 -4.98
N ARG A 43 -21.07 -22.46 -5.13
CA ARG A 43 -20.11 -23.05 -4.21
C ARG A 43 -18.76 -22.31 -4.22
N LEU A 44 -18.28 -21.90 -5.39
CA LEU A 44 -17.04 -21.12 -5.49
C LEU A 44 -17.18 -19.73 -4.88
N MET A 45 -18.32 -19.07 -5.08
CA MET A 45 -18.61 -17.77 -4.45
C MET A 45 -18.70 -17.90 -2.93
N GLU A 46 -19.35 -18.95 -2.41
CA GLU A 46 -19.41 -19.23 -0.97
C GLU A 46 -18.01 -19.41 -0.35
N LEU A 47 -17.13 -20.15 -1.03
CA LEU A 47 -15.75 -20.36 -0.59
C LEU A 47 -14.88 -19.09 -0.72
N ALA A 48 -15.13 -18.25 -1.71
CA ALA A 48 -14.40 -17.02 -1.92
C ALA A 48 -14.81 -15.90 -0.97
N ALA A 49 -16.07 -15.85 -0.53
CA ALA A 49 -16.61 -14.80 0.32
C ALA A 49 -15.76 -14.52 1.59
N PRO A 50 -15.37 -15.52 2.40
CA PRO A 50 -14.53 -15.28 3.58
C PRO A 50 -13.12 -14.79 3.22
N ILE A 51 -12.57 -15.26 2.08
CA ILE A 51 -11.26 -14.85 1.59
C ILE A 51 -11.30 -13.37 1.16
N ILE A 52 -12.32 -12.99 0.39
CA ILE A 52 -12.54 -11.60 -0.03
C ILE A 52 -12.70 -10.71 1.19
N LYS A 53 -13.54 -11.11 2.15
CA LYS A 53 -13.75 -10.35 3.39
C LYS A 53 -12.46 -10.18 4.18
N GLN A 54 -11.69 -11.24 4.39
CA GLN A 54 -10.42 -11.18 5.13
C GLN A 54 -9.38 -10.32 4.42
N ALA A 55 -9.35 -10.32 3.09
CA ALA A 55 -8.47 -9.47 2.29
C ALA A 55 -8.91 -7.99 2.34
N ASP A 56 -10.22 -7.74 2.42
CA ASP A 56 -10.82 -6.40 2.46
C ASP A 56 -10.77 -5.78 3.88
N ASP A 57 -10.89 -6.58 4.94
CA ASP A 57 -10.79 -6.12 6.34
C ASP A 57 -9.47 -5.36 6.63
N GLY A 58 -8.41 -5.60 5.82
CA GLY A 58 -7.19 -4.81 5.84
C GLY A 58 -7.26 -3.49 5.05
N ARG A 59 -8.38 -3.19 4.39
CA ARG A 59 -8.57 -2.09 3.45
C ARG A 59 -9.54 -1.00 3.93
N GLU A 60 -10.12 -1.15 5.13
CA GLU A 60 -11.12 -0.18 5.62
C GLU A 60 -10.59 1.26 5.68
N ASP A 61 -9.28 1.44 5.85
CA ASP A 61 -8.63 2.76 5.78
C ASP A 61 -8.29 3.22 4.34
N SER A 62 -8.30 2.33 3.33
CA SER A 62 -7.92 2.64 1.94
C SER A 62 -9.10 3.04 1.03
N LYS A 63 -10.31 3.15 1.58
CA LYS A 63 -11.50 3.67 0.86
C LYS A 63 -11.36 5.14 0.40
N HIS A 64 -10.24 5.75 0.69
CA HIS A 64 -9.89 7.09 0.21
C HIS A 64 -9.02 7.03 -1.06
N ALA A 65 -9.38 6.17 -2.04
CA ALA A 65 -8.82 6.22 -3.40
C ALA A 65 -9.27 7.54 -4.08
N GLY A 66 -8.85 8.66 -3.51
CA GLY A 66 -9.06 10.00 -4.02
C GLY A 66 -7.72 10.65 -4.34
N ALA A 67 -7.72 11.72 -5.12
CA ALA A 67 -6.53 12.46 -5.46
C ALA A 67 -5.76 12.87 -4.20
N PHE A 68 -4.47 12.48 -4.14
CA PHE A 68 -3.55 13.00 -3.16
C PHE A 68 -3.15 14.43 -3.54
N MET A 69 -3.40 15.38 -2.65
CA MET A 69 -3.09 16.80 -2.89
C MET A 69 -2.26 17.36 -1.73
N PRO A 70 -1.00 17.73 -1.93
CA PRO A 70 -0.21 18.42 -0.92
C PRO A 70 -0.88 19.77 -0.57
N ARG A 71 -0.88 20.11 0.73
CA ARG A 71 -1.39 21.38 1.24
C ARG A 71 -0.25 22.25 1.74
N THR A 72 0.41 21.85 2.82
CA THR A 72 1.50 22.63 3.40
C THR A 72 2.65 21.74 3.83
N ILE A 73 3.87 22.26 3.74
CA ILE A 73 5.05 21.67 4.35
C ILE A 73 5.70 22.71 5.26
N GLU A 74 6.00 22.33 6.48
CA GLU A 74 6.69 23.15 7.46
C GLU A 74 7.86 22.35 8.03
N VAL A 75 9.02 22.97 8.10
CA VAL A 75 10.23 22.33 8.64
C VAL A 75 10.88 23.24 9.65
N LYS A 76 11.41 22.65 10.74
CA LYS A 76 12.23 23.32 11.75
C LYS A 76 13.50 22.51 11.98
N ASN A 77 14.65 23.18 11.92
CA ASN A 77 15.97 22.55 12.07
C ASN A 77 16.14 21.32 11.15
N TYR A 78 15.76 21.45 9.91
CA TYR A 78 15.81 20.39 8.91
C TYR A 78 16.91 20.68 7.90
N ARG A 79 17.94 19.84 7.83
CA ARG A 79 19.11 19.99 6.94
C ARG A 79 19.69 21.42 6.96
N SER A 80 19.59 22.15 5.84
CA SER A 80 20.07 23.54 5.73
C SER A 80 19.10 24.57 6.33
N TYR A 81 17.84 24.19 6.61
CA TYR A 81 16.81 25.11 7.07
C TYR A 81 16.78 25.21 8.60
N THR A 82 16.76 26.43 9.12
CA THR A 82 16.40 26.69 10.51
C THR A 82 14.89 26.61 10.66
N GLU A 83 14.16 27.28 9.79
CA GLU A 83 12.71 27.24 9.69
C GLU A 83 12.33 27.57 8.24
N ALA A 84 11.37 26.84 7.69
CA ALA A 84 10.77 27.13 6.39
C ALA A 84 9.37 26.56 6.34
N ALA A 85 8.49 27.23 5.62
CA ALA A 85 7.15 26.77 5.33
C ALA A 85 6.80 27.07 3.87
N PHE A 86 5.96 26.21 3.27
CA PHE A 86 5.45 26.42 1.93
C PHE A 86 4.00 25.91 1.85
N ASP A 87 3.13 26.73 1.21
CA ASP A 87 1.74 26.38 0.92
C ASP A 87 1.60 25.99 -0.55
N PHE A 88 1.23 24.75 -0.79
CA PHE A 88 0.96 24.21 -2.12
C PHE A 88 -0.46 24.48 -2.60
N SER A 89 -1.39 24.88 -1.73
CA SER A 89 -2.81 24.97 -2.04
C SER A 89 -3.13 25.88 -3.23
N PRO A 90 -2.46 27.05 -3.43
CA PRO A 90 -2.70 27.91 -4.58
C PRO A 90 -1.88 27.51 -5.82
N VAL A 91 -1.08 26.44 -5.75
CA VAL A 91 -0.07 26.11 -6.78
C VAL A 91 -0.55 24.95 -7.64
N HIS A 92 -0.77 25.19 -8.93
CA HIS A 92 -1.03 24.14 -9.92
C HIS A 92 0.26 23.68 -10.63
N MET A 93 1.17 24.61 -10.87
CA MET A 93 2.46 24.36 -11.47
C MET A 93 3.45 25.41 -10.98
N ALA A 94 4.64 24.99 -10.60
CA ALA A 94 5.70 25.90 -10.14
C ALA A 94 7.07 25.44 -10.64
N MET A 95 7.95 26.43 -10.88
CA MET A 95 9.36 26.22 -11.11
C MET A 95 10.14 26.79 -9.92
N VAL A 96 10.92 25.92 -9.26
CA VAL A 96 11.75 26.35 -8.14
C VAL A 96 13.18 26.61 -8.62
N ASN A 97 13.56 27.89 -8.69
CA ASN A 97 14.87 28.34 -9.11
C ASN A 97 15.75 28.73 -7.92
N GLY A 98 17.05 28.61 -8.06
CA GLY A 98 18.05 29.01 -7.07
C GLY A 98 19.38 28.29 -7.28
N GLN A 99 20.44 28.76 -6.61
CA GLN A 99 21.77 28.16 -6.68
C GLN A 99 21.76 26.67 -6.26
N ASN A 100 22.73 25.91 -6.75
CA ASN A 100 22.88 24.51 -6.33
C ASN A 100 23.29 24.46 -4.84
N GLY A 101 22.77 23.46 -4.12
CA GLY A 101 23.08 23.26 -2.70
C GLY A 101 22.28 24.11 -1.71
N VAL A 102 21.43 25.06 -2.15
CA VAL A 102 20.62 25.89 -1.22
C VAL A 102 19.45 25.12 -0.55
N GLY A 103 19.22 23.86 -0.92
CA GLY A 103 18.21 23.02 -0.25
C GLY A 103 16.89 22.88 -0.99
N LYS A 104 16.76 23.30 -2.26
CA LYS A 104 15.49 23.17 -3.03
C LYS A 104 14.88 21.77 -2.95
N SER A 105 15.64 20.75 -3.34
CA SER A 105 15.17 19.35 -3.27
C SER A 105 14.93 18.90 -1.84
N SER A 106 15.68 19.42 -0.87
CA SER A 106 15.49 19.06 0.53
C SER A 106 14.14 19.51 1.07
N LEU A 107 13.64 20.70 0.71
CA LEU A 107 12.34 21.17 1.17
C LEU A 107 11.18 20.52 0.41
N PHE A 108 11.25 20.52 -0.93
CA PHE A 108 10.10 20.17 -1.78
C PHE A 108 9.98 18.68 -2.08
N MET A 109 11.02 17.89 -1.81
CA MET A 109 11.03 16.45 -2.10
C MET A 109 11.43 15.63 -0.86
N ASP A 110 12.65 15.87 -0.34
CA ASP A 110 13.17 15.03 0.74
C ASP A 110 12.36 15.19 2.04
N ALA A 111 11.94 16.43 2.40
CA ALA A 111 11.17 16.66 3.61
C ALA A 111 9.81 15.95 3.59
N ILE A 112 9.15 15.86 2.43
CA ILE A 112 7.88 15.13 2.29
C ILE A 112 8.13 13.62 2.48
N ALA A 113 9.14 13.07 1.81
CA ALA A 113 9.49 11.65 1.94
C ALA A 113 9.96 11.28 3.35
N ASP A 114 10.78 12.14 3.97
CA ASP A 114 11.25 11.97 5.35
C ASP A 114 10.09 12.08 6.35
N CYS A 115 9.11 12.97 6.11
CA CYS A 115 7.92 13.11 6.95
C CYS A 115 7.03 11.87 6.89
N LEU A 116 6.69 11.42 5.69
CA LEU A 116 5.74 10.33 5.47
C LEU A 116 6.35 8.95 5.77
N TYR A 117 7.63 8.72 5.39
CA TYR A 117 8.23 7.37 5.37
C TYR A 117 9.54 7.24 6.12
N GLU A 118 10.03 8.32 6.76
CA GLU A 118 11.33 8.29 7.45
C GLU A 118 12.49 7.82 6.55
N GLN A 119 12.53 8.30 5.31
CA GLN A 119 13.55 7.93 4.34
C GLN A 119 14.90 8.62 4.62
N THR A 120 15.42 8.42 5.80
CA THR A 120 16.77 8.88 6.13
C THR A 120 17.78 8.00 5.39
N ARG A 121 18.77 8.61 4.72
CA ARG A 121 19.94 7.87 4.23
C ARG A 121 20.50 7.09 5.41
N LYS A 122 20.67 5.77 5.27
CA LYS A 122 20.95 4.80 6.34
C LYS A 122 22.21 5.06 7.20
N GLU A 123 22.98 6.07 6.89
CA GLU A 123 24.29 6.30 7.48
C GLU A 123 24.30 7.29 8.66
N ASP A 124 23.21 8.04 8.88
CA ASP A 124 23.17 9.07 9.92
C ASP A 124 22.05 8.84 10.94
N ILE A 125 22.43 8.49 12.14
CA ILE A 125 21.55 8.56 13.32
C ILE A 125 21.16 10.03 13.53
N GLY A 126 19.97 10.43 13.16
CA GLY A 126 19.50 11.82 13.20
C GLY A 126 19.72 12.61 11.90
N GLY A 127 20.00 11.92 10.79
CA GLY A 127 20.48 12.37 9.50
C GLY A 127 19.87 13.60 8.85
N TRP A 128 18.63 13.95 9.14
CA TRP A 128 18.04 15.18 8.60
C TRP A 128 18.02 16.38 9.60
N VAL A 129 18.34 16.13 10.88
CA VAL A 129 18.36 17.19 11.88
C VAL A 129 19.55 18.12 11.61
N ARG A 130 19.28 19.42 11.51
CA ARG A 130 20.27 20.44 11.23
C ARG A 130 21.47 20.38 12.18
N ASP A 131 22.67 20.55 11.63
CA ASP A 131 23.89 20.60 12.43
C ASP A 131 23.89 21.78 13.39
N GLY A 132 24.41 21.55 14.59
CA GLY A 132 24.39 22.53 15.67
C GLY A 132 23.07 22.62 16.44
N THR A 133 22.04 21.82 16.08
CA THR A 133 20.77 21.77 16.81
C THR A 133 20.54 20.42 17.48
N LYS A 134 19.70 20.38 18.53
CA LYS A 134 19.41 19.15 19.29
C LYS A 134 18.31 18.31 18.65
N SER A 135 17.35 18.98 18.00
CA SER A 135 16.18 18.33 17.40
C SER A 135 15.63 19.15 16.23
N GLY A 136 14.89 18.49 15.37
CA GLY A 136 14.15 19.09 14.28
C GLY A 136 12.76 18.50 14.17
N SER A 137 11.91 19.15 13.38
CA SER A 137 10.55 18.69 13.08
C SER A 137 10.16 18.95 11.62
N ILE A 138 9.31 18.08 11.11
CA ILE A 138 8.68 18.22 9.81
C ILE A 138 7.18 18.06 10.04
N THR A 139 6.39 18.99 9.52
CA THR A 139 4.92 18.90 9.50
C THR A 139 4.47 18.95 8.04
N PHE A 140 3.74 17.96 7.60
CA PHE A 140 3.21 17.89 6.25
C PHE A 140 1.70 17.70 6.30
N THR A 141 0.97 18.61 5.65
CA THR A 141 -0.48 18.56 5.51
C THR A 141 -0.84 18.24 4.06
N PHE A 142 -1.78 17.35 3.86
CA PHE A 142 -2.26 16.93 2.54
C PHE A 142 -3.74 16.57 2.60
N ALA A 143 -4.41 16.67 1.47
CA ALA A 143 -5.76 16.11 1.30
C ALA A 143 -5.66 14.74 0.61
N LEU A 144 -6.50 13.81 1.04
CA LEU A 144 -6.68 12.51 0.44
C LEU A 144 -8.18 12.18 0.41
N GLY A 145 -8.73 11.95 -0.79
CA GLY A 145 -10.16 11.71 -0.95
C GLY A 145 -11.06 12.83 -0.42
N GLY A 146 -10.60 14.09 -0.47
CA GLY A 146 -11.33 15.26 0.03
C GLY A 146 -11.23 15.48 1.55
N GLN A 147 -10.53 14.61 2.27
CA GLN A 147 -10.27 14.73 3.71
C GLN A 147 -8.84 15.23 3.94
N ASP A 148 -8.67 16.25 4.80
CA ASP A 148 -7.34 16.76 5.15
C ASP A 148 -6.72 15.96 6.30
N TYR A 149 -5.44 15.63 6.11
CA TYR A 149 -4.58 14.93 7.07
C TYR A 149 -3.31 15.74 7.33
N ARG A 150 -2.73 15.55 8.52
CA ARG A 150 -1.47 16.14 8.91
C ARG A 150 -0.58 15.10 9.59
N VAL A 151 0.64 14.98 9.08
CA VAL A 151 1.68 14.15 9.70
C VAL A 151 2.72 15.08 10.33
N ILE A 152 3.06 14.81 11.57
CA ILE A 152 4.09 15.53 12.32
C ILE A 152 5.16 14.54 12.74
N ARG A 153 6.38 14.73 12.24
CA ARG A 153 7.53 13.91 12.62
C ARG A 153 8.58 14.76 13.30
N THR A 154 9.03 14.34 14.47
CA THR A 154 10.16 14.96 15.15
C THR A 154 11.32 14.00 15.25
N ARG A 155 12.54 14.52 15.31
CA ARG A 155 13.74 13.73 15.54
C ARG A 155 14.78 14.51 16.32
N THR A 156 15.53 13.82 17.17
CA THR A 156 16.71 14.33 17.85
C THR A 156 17.98 13.87 17.14
N LYS A 157 19.10 14.55 17.32
CA LYS A 157 20.41 14.09 16.85
C LYS A 157 20.80 12.71 17.40
N SER A 158 20.27 12.30 18.55
CA SER A 158 20.47 10.97 19.12
C SER A 158 19.60 9.88 18.50
N GLY A 159 18.78 10.20 17.47
CA GLY A 159 17.93 9.25 16.78
C GLY A 159 16.54 9.00 17.43
N ARG A 160 16.24 9.59 18.59
CA ARG A 160 14.90 9.53 19.19
C ARG A 160 13.95 10.44 18.42
N GLY A 161 12.68 10.06 18.33
CA GLY A 161 11.70 10.89 17.64
C GLY A 161 10.28 10.57 18.05
N THR A 162 9.34 11.33 17.50
CA THR A 162 7.88 11.09 17.60
C THR A 162 7.26 11.16 16.21
N LEU A 163 6.15 10.49 16.04
CA LEU A 163 5.34 10.50 14.84
C LEU A 163 3.88 10.63 15.25
N ALA A 164 3.20 11.63 14.70
CA ALA A 164 1.77 11.81 14.90
C ALA A 164 1.06 11.88 13.53
N LEU A 165 -0.10 11.25 13.46
CA LEU A 165 -1.04 11.35 12.35
C LEU A 165 -2.31 12.03 12.88
N GLN A 166 -2.78 13.05 12.21
CA GLN A 166 -3.97 13.80 12.59
C GLN A 166 -4.89 13.97 11.39
N ARG A 167 -6.19 13.93 11.63
CA ARG A 167 -7.23 14.17 10.64
C ARG A 167 -7.99 15.46 11.00
N TRP A 168 -8.26 16.28 10.00
CA TRP A 168 -9.09 17.47 10.20
C TRP A 168 -10.54 17.10 10.47
N ASN A 169 -11.10 17.60 11.56
CA ASN A 169 -12.52 17.50 11.86
C ASN A 169 -13.21 18.85 11.61
N PRO A 170 -13.96 18.98 10.52
CA PRO A 170 -14.62 20.25 10.19
C PRO A 170 -15.73 20.62 11.18
N GLU A 171 -16.38 19.65 11.84
CA GLU A 171 -17.44 19.92 12.81
C GLU A 171 -16.87 20.51 14.10
N GLY A 172 -15.68 20.09 14.51
CA GLY A 172 -15.01 20.58 15.69
C GLY A 172 -14.00 21.69 15.46
N ASP A 173 -13.75 22.09 14.20
CA ASP A 173 -12.70 23.02 13.76
C ASP A 173 -11.35 22.71 14.42
N ALA A 174 -10.98 21.41 14.44
CA ALA A 174 -9.83 20.92 15.15
C ALA A 174 -9.20 19.68 14.49
N TRP A 175 -7.91 19.47 14.77
CA TRP A 175 -7.19 18.28 14.39
C TRP A 175 -7.45 17.15 15.38
N ALA A 176 -8.08 16.08 14.94
CA ALA A 176 -8.26 14.85 15.72
C ALA A 176 -7.00 13.99 15.59
N ASP A 177 -6.48 13.50 16.72
CA ASP A 177 -5.34 12.59 16.75
C ASP A 177 -5.77 11.20 16.29
N GLU A 178 -5.12 10.67 15.30
CA GLU A 178 -5.28 9.31 14.75
C GLU A 178 -4.00 8.50 14.89
N SER A 179 -3.06 8.95 15.70
CA SER A 179 -1.83 8.22 15.99
C SER A 179 -2.14 6.92 16.72
N ASP A 180 -1.33 5.91 16.43
CA ASP A 180 -1.38 4.64 17.16
C ASP A 180 -0.46 4.69 18.40
N THR A 181 -0.53 3.65 19.23
CA THR A 181 0.22 3.54 20.49
C THR A 181 1.74 3.57 20.34
N THR A 182 2.26 3.23 19.16
CA THR A 182 3.69 3.24 18.86
C THR A 182 3.97 3.90 17.51
N MET A 183 5.18 4.48 17.36
CA MET A 183 5.63 5.03 16.06
C MET A 183 5.54 4.02 14.91
N LYS A 184 5.85 2.75 15.19
CA LYS A 184 5.80 1.69 14.17
C LYS A 184 4.37 1.44 13.68
N LEU A 185 3.41 1.41 14.58
CA LEU A 185 2.00 1.23 14.24
C LEU A 185 1.43 2.47 13.54
N THR A 186 1.79 3.68 14.01
CA THR A 186 1.43 4.93 13.33
C THR A 186 2.02 4.99 11.91
N GLN A 187 3.28 4.54 11.72
CA GLN A 187 3.90 4.45 10.39
C GLN A 187 3.13 3.50 9.47
N ALA A 188 2.80 2.30 9.96
CA ALA A 188 2.02 1.34 9.21
C ALA A 188 0.60 1.86 8.87
N ARG A 189 0.02 2.70 9.74
CA ARG A 189 -1.26 3.36 9.48
C ARG A 189 -1.14 4.42 8.39
N ILE A 190 -0.07 5.23 8.39
CA ILE A 190 0.19 6.21 7.32
C ILE A 190 0.36 5.50 5.97
N GLU A 191 1.13 4.41 5.91
CA GLU A 191 1.33 3.63 4.69
C GLU A 191 0.03 3.01 4.16
N ARG A 192 -0.81 2.48 5.06
CA ARG A 192 -2.15 1.99 4.71
C ARG A 192 -3.07 3.11 4.22
N LEU A 193 -3.03 4.27 4.88
CA LEU A 193 -3.83 5.44 4.49
C LEU A 193 -3.46 5.92 3.08
N LEU A 194 -2.17 5.99 2.77
CA LEU A 194 -1.67 6.38 1.45
C LEU A 194 -1.83 5.29 0.39
N GLY A 195 -2.01 4.03 0.81
CA GLY A 195 -2.15 2.87 -0.07
C GLY A 195 -0.86 2.49 -0.81
N MET A 196 0.29 3.05 -0.42
CA MET A 196 1.55 2.80 -1.12
C MET A 196 2.75 2.90 -0.16
N ASP A 197 3.79 2.13 -0.46
CA ASP A 197 5.07 2.19 0.23
C ASP A 197 5.92 3.40 -0.25
N CYS A 198 7.02 3.64 0.43
CA CYS A 198 7.91 4.74 0.12
C CYS A 198 8.48 4.68 -1.31
N ASN A 199 8.84 3.50 -1.79
CA ASN A 199 9.41 3.34 -3.12
C ASN A 199 8.38 3.67 -4.21
N THR A 200 7.16 3.20 -4.03
CA THR A 200 6.04 3.50 -4.93
C THR A 200 5.73 5.00 -4.92
N PHE A 201 5.59 5.61 -3.74
CA PHE A 201 5.34 7.04 -3.61
C PHE A 201 6.45 7.89 -4.26
N CYS A 202 7.72 7.56 -4.01
CA CYS A 202 8.86 8.26 -4.62
C CYS A 202 8.99 8.02 -6.13
N SER A 203 8.44 6.94 -6.64
CA SER A 203 8.46 6.65 -8.09
C SER A 203 7.38 7.42 -8.86
N ILE A 204 6.28 7.78 -8.19
CA ILE A 204 5.08 8.35 -8.80
C ILE A 204 4.91 9.82 -8.46
N ALA A 205 4.94 10.15 -7.16
CA ALA A 205 4.64 11.49 -6.66
C ALA A 205 5.88 12.37 -6.51
N LEU A 206 7.06 11.76 -6.26
CA LEU A 206 8.31 12.47 -6.05
C LEU A 206 9.41 11.94 -6.98
N ILE A 207 9.51 12.47 -8.18
CA ILE A 207 10.59 12.09 -9.10
C ILE A 207 11.89 12.75 -8.60
N ARG A 208 12.71 12.00 -7.85
CA ARG A 208 13.97 12.47 -7.28
C ARG A 208 15.06 12.50 -8.35
N GLN A 209 16.00 13.43 -8.20
CA GLN A 209 17.08 13.65 -9.16
C GLN A 209 17.94 12.40 -9.40
N ASP A 210 18.16 11.58 -8.36
CA ASP A 210 18.96 10.34 -8.42
C ASP A 210 18.07 9.10 -8.74
N ALA A 211 16.79 9.30 -8.99
CA ALA A 211 15.79 8.25 -9.19
C ALA A 211 15.00 8.46 -10.51
N TYR A 212 15.59 9.21 -11.44
CA TYR A 212 15.06 9.31 -12.79
C TYR A 212 15.02 7.91 -13.40
N GLY A 213 13.82 7.52 -13.82
CA GLY A 213 13.68 6.25 -14.53
C GLY A 213 13.44 5.02 -13.63
N LEU A 214 13.31 5.14 -12.29
CA LEU A 214 13.01 3.98 -11.44
C LEU A 214 11.83 3.15 -11.96
N PHE A 215 10.84 3.80 -12.57
CA PHE A 215 9.72 3.11 -13.22
C PHE A 215 10.04 2.74 -14.67
N LEU A 216 10.68 3.63 -15.43
CA LEU A 216 10.97 3.41 -16.85
C LEU A 216 12.09 2.38 -17.06
N ASP A 217 13.13 2.43 -16.21
CA ASP A 217 14.28 1.53 -16.27
C ASP A 217 14.08 0.26 -15.44
N ALA A 218 12.97 0.17 -14.67
CA ALA A 218 12.61 -1.03 -13.91
C ALA A 218 12.36 -2.21 -14.85
N ASP A 219 12.64 -3.41 -14.38
CA ASP A 219 12.21 -4.63 -15.03
C ASP A 219 10.67 -4.75 -15.03
N SER A 220 10.15 -5.73 -15.77
CA SER A 220 8.72 -5.96 -15.92
C SER A 220 8.03 -6.19 -14.58
N ASP A 221 8.68 -6.96 -13.69
CA ASP A 221 8.09 -7.34 -12.41
C ASP A 221 7.96 -6.13 -11.48
N ARG A 222 9.00 -5.30 -11.43
CA ARG A 222 8.98 -4.07 -10.64
C ARG A 222 7.97 -3.05 -11.16
N ARG A 223 7.84 -2.89 -12.48
CA ARG A 223 6.80 -2.04 -13.08
C ARG A 223 5.41 -2.54 -12.74
N MET A 224 5.20 -3.85 -12.80
CA MET A 224 3.91 -4.46 -12.45
C MET A 224 3.57 -4.26 -10.98
N GLU A 225 4.56 -4.38 -10.07
CA GLU A 225 4.38 -4.11 -8.64
C GLU A 225 3.90 -2.67 -8.39
N VAL A 226 4.57 -1.68 -9.01
CA VAL A 226 4.21 -0.26 -8.89
C VAL A 226 2.81 0.00 -9.47
N LEU A 227 2.49 -0.56 -10.64
CA LEU A 227 1.16 -0.42 -11.25
C LEU A 227 0.09 -1.10 -10.41
N SER A 228 0.38 -2.28 -9.86
CA SER A 228 -0.56 -2.99 -8.98
C SER A 228 -0.87 -2.20 -7.71
N ALA A 229 0.14 -1.56 -7.13
CA ALA A 229 -0.06 -0.68 -5.97
C ALA A 229 -0.91 0.55 -6.33
N LEU A 230 -0.65 1.18 -7.49
CA LEU A 230 -1.42 2.32 -7.99
C LEU A 230 -2.89 2.02 -8.25
N LEU A 231 -3.14 0.87 -8.88
CA LEU A 231 -4.48 0.43 -9.24
C LEU A 231 -5.20 -0.26 -8.09
N GLY A 232 -4.56 -0.38 -6.91
CA GLY A 232 -5.11 -1.08 -5.75
C GLY A 232 -5.32 -2.57 -5.98
N LEU A 233 -4.53 -3.18 -6.87
CA LEU A 233 -4.62 -4.61 -7.20
C LEU A 233 -3.96 -5.52 -6.16
N ASP A 234 -3.32 -4.96 -5.13
CA ASP A 234 -2.71 -5.67 -4.01
C ASP A 234 -3.70 -6.58 -3.26
N ILE A 235 -5.01 -6.25 -3.32
CA ILE A 235 -6.07 -7.10 -2.76
C ILE A 235 -6.07 -8.49 -3.40
N TYR A 236 -5.85 -8.58 -4.71
CA TYR A 236 -5.84 -9.87 -5.41
C TYR A 236 -4.64 -10.72 -5.00
N GLY A 237 -3.46 -10.12 -4.80
CA GLY A 237 -2.28 -10.80 -4.26
C GLY A 237 -2.54 -11.35 -2.85
N ARG A 238 -3.15 -10.56 -1.97
CA ARG A 238 -3.55 -11.02 -0.62
C ARG A 238 -4.58 -12.15 -0.68
N MET A 239 -5.56 -12.06 -1.56
CA MET A 239 -6.53 -13.13 -1.77
C MET A 239 -5.85 -14.42 -2.24
N GLU A 240 -4.88 -14.32 -3.15
CA GLU A 240 -4.10 -15.45 -3.62
C GLU A 240 -3.33 -16.12 -2.48
N ASP A 241 -2.65 -15.34 -1.64
CA ASP A 241 -1.89 -15.86 -0.50
C ASP A 241 -2.78 -16.56 0.52
N ILE A 242 -3.93 -15.97 0.86
CA ILE A 242 -4.92 -16.58 1.77
C ILE A 242 -5.46 -17.88 1.17
N ALA A 243 -5.81 -17.88 -0.12
CA ALA A 243 -6.31 -19.07 -0.81
C ALA A 243 -5.26 -20.18 -0.86
N LYS A 244 -4.00 -19.87 -1.14
CA LYS A 244 -2.88 -20.84 -1.13
C LYS A 244 -2.65 -21.43 0.26
N ALA A 245 -2.69 -20.60 1.31
CA ALA A 245 -2.55 -21.05 2.69
C ALA A 245 -3.69 -22.02 3.07
N SER A 246 -4.95 -21.64 2.79
CA SER A 246 -6.13 -22.47 3.03
C SER A 246 -6.07 -23.79 2.26
N ALA A 247 -5.72 -23.76 0.97
CA ALA A 247 -5.57 -24.97 0.15
C ALA A 247 -4.49 -25.90 0.69
N THR A 248 -3.38 -25.36 1.21
CA THR A 248 -2.30 -26.16 1.80
C THR A 248 -2.75 -26.84 3.08
N GLU A 249 -3.49 -26.13 3.93
CA GLU A 249 -4.06 -26.68 5.16
C GLU A 249 -5.04 -27.80 4.86
N GLN A 250 -5.95 -27.60 3.92
CA GLN A 250 -6.93 -28.61 3.49
C GLN A 250 -6.23 -29.86 2.92
N ARG A 251 -5.18 -29.69 2.11
CA ARG A 251 -4.41 -30.83 1.58
C ARG A 251 -3.75 -31.64 2.69
N ARG A 252 -3.23 -30.98 3.74
CA ARG A 252 -2.65 -31.66 4.92
C ARG A 252 -3.72 -32.43 5.69
N ALA A 253 -4.89 -31.84 5.91
CA ALA A 253 -6.01 -32.50 6.57
C ALA A 253 -6.49 -33.73 5.78
N ILE A 254 -6.63 -33.61 4.46
CA ILE A 254 -6.99 -34.75 3.59
C ILE A 254 -5.94 -35.87 3.65
N ALA A 255 -4.66 -35.53 3.64
CA ALA A 255 -3.60 -36.52 3.74
C ALA A 255 -3.66 -37.28 5.07
N ALA A 256 -3.85 -36.57 6.19
CA ALA A 256 -4.00 -37.18 7.50
C ALA A 256 -5.22 -38.10 7.62
N LEU A 257 -6.36 -37.68 7.03
CA LEU A 257 -7.57 -38.50 7.01
C LEU A 257 -7.40 -39.75 6.14
N LYS A 258 -6.74 -39.64 4.98
CA LYS A 258 -6.42 -40.81 4.13
C LYS A 258 -5.55 -41.82 4.86
N GLU A 259 -4.52 -41.35 5.55
CA GLU A 259 -3.64 -42.23 6.36
C GLU A 259 -4.45 -42.95 7.45
N ARG A 260 -5.31 -42.21 8.17
CA ARG A 260 -6.19 -42.80 9.20
C ARG A 260 -7.16 -43.84 8.64
N ILE A 261 -7.71 -43.60 7.45
CA ILE A 261 -8.57 -44.57 6.75
C ILE A 261 -7.78 -45.83 6.41
N ASN A 262 -6.55 -45.72 5.92
CA ASN A 262 -5.70 -46.85 5.60
C ASN A 262 -5.42 -47.69 6.84
N VAL A 263 -4.99 -47.07 7.94
CA VAL A 263 -4.72 -47.75 9.20
C VAL A 263 -5.95 -48.48 9.74
N LEU A 264 -7.12 -47.82 9.73
CA LEU A 264 -8.36 -48.48 10.14
C LEU A 264 -8.76 -49.63 9.21
N GLY A 265 -8.52 -49.50 7.91
CA GLY A 265 -8.77 -50.52 6.92
C GLY A 265 -7.90 -51.76 7.18
N GLU A 266 -6.64 -51.61 7.53
CA GLU A 266 -5.75 -52.71 7.92
C GLU A 266 -6.22 -53.39 9.21
N GLN A 267 -6.55 -52.62 10.24
CA GLN A 267 -7.08 -53.18 11.51
C GLN A 267 -8.36 -53.97 11.32
N ILE A 268 -9.26 -53.55 10.42
CA ILE A 268 -10.46 -54.31 10.10
C ILE A 268 -10.14 -55.62 9.39
N ARG A 269 -9.21 -55.61 8.44
CA ARG A 269 -8.75 -56.84 7.75
C ARG A 269 -8.13 -57.82 8.72
N GLU A 270 -7.25 -57.40 9.60
CA GLU A 270 -6.65 -58.26 10.62
C GLU A 270 -7.68 -58.88 11.53
N LYS A 271 -8.68 -58.10 12.03
CA LYS A 271 -9.75 -58.66 12.88
C LYS A 271 -10.62 -59.68 12.14
N ASN A 272 -10.91 -59.47 10.88
CA ASN A 272 -11.71 -60.41 10.08
C ASN A 272 -10.95 -61.70 9.77
N THR A 273 -9.60 -61.67 9.75
CA THR A 273 -8.77 -62.86 9.55
C THR A 273 -8.70 -63.75 10.81
N PHE A 274 -8.96 -63.20 12.01
CA PHE A 274 -8.99 -63.95 13.26
C PHE A 274 -10.36 -64.55 13.63
N GLN A 275 -11.41 -64.36 12.80
CA GLN A 275 -12.75 -64.87 13.03
C GLN A 275 -13.11 -66.06 12.15
N ILE A 276 -12.13 -66.64 11.42
CA ILE A 276 -12.23 -67.95 10.71
C ILE A 276 -11.31 -68.94 11.41
#